data_7264445e8860820554f7e75cfe3ba8c9
#
_entry.id   7264445e8860820554f7e75cfe3ba8c9
#
_cell.length_a   1.000
_cell.length_b   1.000
_cell.length_c   1.000
_cell.angle_alpha   90.00
_cell.angle_beta   90.00
_cell.angle_gamma   90.00
#
_symmetry.space_group_name_H-M   'P 1'
#
loop_
_entity.id
_entity.type
_entity.pdbx_description
1 polymer ?
#
loop_
_entity_poly.entity_id
_entity_poly.type
_entity_poly.pdbx_seq_one_letter_code
_entity_poly.pdbx_strand_id
1 'polypeptide(L)'
;MNVFEDCGSTQCRAIRQQRGQYVSYLEQNWKGGFDMGSSGADLSFVNLGITIEHLPNSITLFGFRIAFYGIIIGLGMLAGMAIACSDAKRRGQDPDLYLDFALYAIIFSIIGARAYYVIFDWDSYKDNLLQIFNLRAGGLAIYGGVIAGALTLMIFTRIKKISFFSMADSGVLGLITGQIMGRWGNFFNCEAFGGYTENLLAMRIRKSLVNPSMISAELEQHQIVEDGIAYIQVHPTFLYESVWNLGVLLFMLWYRKKKKFEGEMLWIYFLGYGLGRVWIEGLRTDQLLIPGTGLAVSQMLSAVMVLIAGSVLFVRHRGLRRKAGTEA
;
A
#
# COMPACT_ATOMS: atom_id res chain seq x y z
N MET A 1 -19.36 -13.63 28.03
CA MET A 1 -20.58 -12.92 27.64
C MET A 1 -20.21 -12.01 26.47
N ASN A 2 -20.63 -12.42 25.26
CA ASN A 2 -20.17 -11.80 24.01
C ASN A 2 -20.85 -10.42 23.83
N VAL A 3 -20.11 -9.33 23.99
CA VAL A 3 -20.59 -7.95 23.79
C VAL A 3 -21.10 -7.72 22.35
N PHE A 4 -20.78 -8.59 21.40
CA PHE A 4 -21.28 -8.56 20.03
C PHE A 4 -22.61 -9.31 19.83
N GLU A 5 -23.12 -10.05 20.80
CA GLU A 5 -24.45 -10.68 20.69
C GLU A 5 -25.58 -9.66 20.80
N ASP A 6 -25.36 -8.53 21.47
CA ASP A 6 -26.38 -7.49 21.68
C ASP A 6 -26.28 -6.29 20.72
N CYS A 7 -25.28 -6.22 19.82
CA CYS A 7 -25.21 -5.18 18.83
C CYS A 7 -26.16 -5.48 17.65
N GLY A 8 -27.44 -5.06 17.79
CA GLY A 8 -28.49 -5.21 16.79
C GLY A 8 -28.33 -4.36 15.53
N SER A 9 -27.23 -3.61 15.39
CA SER A 9 -27.00 -2.75 14.23
C SER A 9 -26.61 -3.58 12.99
N THR A 10 -27.15 -3.20 11.84
CA THR A 10 -26.88 -3.82 10.54
C THR A 10 -25.38 -3.82 10.22
N GLN A 11 -24.64 -2.82 10.72
CA GLN A 11 -23.19 -2.68 10.56
C GLN A 11 -22.38 -3.77 11.30
N CYS A 12 -22.74 -4.10 12.55
CA CYS A 12 -22.05 -5.14 13.30
C CYS A 12 -22.25 -6.53 12.68
N ARG A 13 -23.44 -6.78 12.10
CA ARG A 13 -23.69 -8.02 11.35
C ARG A 13 -22.86 -8.10 10.08
N ALA A 14 -22.73 -7.00 9.34
CA ALA A 14 -21.93 -6.95 8.11
C ALA A 14 -20.44 -7.21 8.39
N ILE A 15 -19.87 -6.61 9.44
CA ILE A 15 -18.47 -6.82 9.85
C ILE A 15 -18.23 -8.28 10.28
N ARG A 16 -19.17 -8.88 11.02
CA ARG A 16 -19.09 -10.29 11.45
C ARG A 16 -19.19 -11.25 10.25
N GLN A 17 -20.07 -10.95 9.30
CA GLN A 17 -20.23 -11.73 8.08
C GLN A 17 -19.01 -11.64 7.18
N GLN A 18 -18.43 -10.45 6.99
CA GLN A 18 -17.17 -10.23 6.27
C GLN A 18 -16.00 -10.99 6.92
N ARG A 19 -15.89 -10.96 8.25
CA ARG A 19 -14.84 -11.70 8.98
C ARG A 19 -15.00 -13.22 8.81
N GLY A 20 -16.22 -13.75 8.92
CA GLY A 20 -16.50 -15.18 8.69
C GLY A 20 -16.15 -15.62 7.27
N GLN A 21 -16.49 -14.82 6.27
CA GLN A 21 -16.15 -15.07 4.88
C GLN A 21 -14.64 -15.00 4.63
N TYR A 22 -13.94 -14.02 5.25
CA TYR A 22 -12.50 -13.88 5.13
C TYR A 22 -11.75 -15.06 5.73
N VAL A 23 -12.15 -15.52 6.93
CA VAL A 23 -11.54 -16.69 7.57
C VAL A 23 -11.77 -17.95 6.74
N SER A 24 -12.99 -18.18 6.23
CA SER A 24 -13.29 -19.33 5.37
C SER A 24 -12.55 -19.27 4.03
N TYR A 25 -12.42 -18.08 3.44
CA TYR A 25 -11.62 -17.85 2.24
C TYR A 25 -10.13 -18.16 2.47
N LEU A 26 -9.57 -17.71 3.60
CA LEU A 26 -8.19 -18.04 3.96
C LEU A 26 -8.01 -19.55 4.21
N GLU A 27 -8.95 -20.19 4.87
CA GLU A 27 -8.89 -21.65 5.11
C GLU A 27 -9.02 -22.46 3.83
N GLN A 28 -9.89 -22.06 2.90
CA GLN A 28 -10.06 -22.72 1.60
C GLN A 28 -8.82 -22.54 0.73
N ASN A 29 -8.29 -21.32 0.63
CA ASN A 29 -7.06 -21.04 -0.14
C ASN A 29 -5.78 -21.56 0.55
N TRP A 30 -5.82 -21.77 1.87
CA TRP A 30 -4.72 -22.39 2.60
C TRP A 30 -4.70 -23.91 2.50
N LYS A 31 -5.88 -24.56 2.40
CA LYS A 31 -6.04 -26.03 2.30
C LYS A 31 -6.21 -26.52 0.86
N GLY A 32 -6.66 -25.65 -0.05
CA GLY A 32 -6.88 -26.00 -1.45
C GLY A 32 -5.56 -25.99 -2.22
N GLY A 33 -5.02 -27.17 -2.50
CA GLY A 33 -4.20 -27.33 -3.66
C GLY A 33 -4.98 -26.80 -4.88
N PHE A 34 -4.30 -26.08 -5.76
CA PHE A 34 -4.84 -25.54 -7.01
C PHE A 34 -5.73 -26.60 -7.69
N ASP A 35 -6.97 -26.27 -7.94
CA ASP A 35 -7.83 -27.07 -8.82
C ASP A 35 -7.31 -26.91 -10.26
N MET A 36 -6.45 -27.84 -10.67
CA MET A 36 -5.86 -27.89 -12.02
C MET A 36 -6.83 -28.40 -13.09
N GLY A 37 -8.13 -28.43 -12.81
CA GLY A 37 -9.13 -29.06 -13.67
C GLY A 37 -9.95 -28.13 -14.56
N SER A 38 -9.90 -26.81 -14.43
CA SER A 38 -10.69 -25.87 -15.24
C SER A 38 -9.85 -25.18 -16.30
N SER A 39 -10.15 -25.47 -17.57
CA SER A 39 -9.53 -24.83 -18.74
C SER A 39 -9.99 -23.37 -18.90
N GLY A 40 -9.39 -22.43 -18.17
CA GLY A 40 -9.69 -21.02 -18.31
C GLY A 40 -8.63 -20.14 -17.64
N ALA A 41 -8.43 -18.95 -18.16
CA ALA A 41 -7.44 -18.02 -17.66
C ALA A 41 -7.74 -17.55 -16.23
N ASP A 42 -6.71 -17.36 -15.42
CA ASP A 42 -6.86 -16.78 -14.09
C ASP A 42 -7.06 -15.26 -14.17
N LEU A 43 -6.38 -14.62 -15.16
CA LEU A 43 -6.43 -13.18 -15.35
C LEU A 43 -6.23 -12.83 -16.83
N SER A 44 -6.92 -11.81 -17.34
CA SER A 44 -6.67 -11.27 -18.67
C SER A 44 -6.86 -9.75 -18.75
N PHE A 45 -6.07 -9.11 -19.60
CA PHE A 45 -6.32 -7.74 -20.06
C PHE A 45 -6.99 -7.82 -21.41
N VAL A 46 -8.32 -7.79 -21.40
CA VAL A 46 -9.17 -8.17 -22.55
C VAL A 46 -8.88 -7.33 -23.77
N ASN A 47 -8.80 -6.02 -23.60
CA ASN A 47 -8.62 -5.07 -24.71
C ASN A 47 -7.18 -5.01 -25.23
N LEU A 48 -6.23 -5.64 -24.52
CA LEU A 48 -4.82 -5.75 -24.92
C LEU A 48 -4.48 -7.13 -25.49
N GLY A 49 -5.40 -8.11 -25.42
CA GLY A 49 -5.16 -9.48 -25.84
C GLY A 49 -4.13 -10.23 -24.99
N ILE A 50 -3.88 -9.78 -23.74
CA ILE A 50 -2.94 -10.43 -22.82
C ILE A 50 -3.72 -11.36 -21.91
N THR A 51 -3.34 -12.64 -21.90
CA THR A 51 -3.98 -13.68 -21.09
C THR A 51 -2.94 -14.38 -20.21
N ILE A 52 -3.26 -14.56 -18.94
CA ILE A 52 -2.45 -15.27 -17.96
C ILE A 52 -3.25 -16.49 -17.50
N GLU A 53 -2.86 -17.67 -17.99
CA GLU A 53 -3.57 -18.92 -17.70
C GLU A 53 -3.45 -19.30 -16.22
N HIS A 54 -2.25 -19.15 -15.65
CA HIS A 54 -2.00 -19.43 -14.24
C HIS A 54 -1.27 -18.27 -13.59
N LEU A 55 -1.89 -17.67 -12.57
CA LEU A 55 -1.27 -16.64 -11.75
C LEU A 55 -0.74 -17.26 -10.45
N PRO A 56 0.57 -17.55 -10.34
CA PRO A 56 1.10 -18.15 -9.13
C PRO A 56 1.08 -17.14 -7.98
N ASN A 57 0.54 -17.54 -6.81
CA ASN A 57 0.54 -16.71 -5.61
C ASN A 57 1.71 -17.00 -4.67
N SER A 58 2.41 -18.12 -4.88
CA SER A 58 3.51 -18.57 -4.02
C SER A 58 4.44 -19.52 -4.76
N ILE A 59 5.65 -19.65 -4.25
CA ILE A 59 6.64 -20.66 -4.65
C ILE A 59 6.97 -21.54 -3.46
N THR A 60 7.12 -22.85 -3.67
CA THR A 60 7.55 -23.76 -2.61
C THR A 60 9.05 -24.06 -2.79
N LEU A 61 9.84 -23.65 -1.79
CA LEU A 61 11.29 -23.87 -1.78
C LEU A 61 11.66 -24.67 -0.53
N PHE A 62 12.33 -25.80 -0.70
CA PHE A 62 12.71 -26.71 0.41
C PHE A 62 11.54 -27.06 1.37
N GLY A 63 10.33 -27.22 0.83
CA GLY A 63 9.13 -27.51 1.63
C GLY A 63 8.47 -26.30 2.30
N PHE A 64 9.07 -25.10 2.19
CA PHE A 64 8.49 -23.85 2.69
C PHE A 64 7.73 -23.11 1.59
N ARG A 65 6.48 -22.78 1.82
CA ARG A 65 5.70 -21.96 0.91
C ARG A 65 5.99 -20.48 1.15
N ILE A 66 6.52 -19.80 0.14
CA ILE A 66 6.85 -18.37 0.16
C ILE A 66 5.90 -17.65 -0.79
N ALA A 67 5.09 -16.72 -0.28
CA ALA A 67 4.18 -15.93 -1.08
C ALA A 67 4.93 -14.94 -1.98
N PHE A 68 4.52 -14.79 -3.25
CA PHE A 68 5.09 -13.79 -4.17
C PHE A 68 4.97 -12.38 -3.62
N TYR A 69 3.88 -12.07 -2.92
CA TYR A 69 3.71 -10.81 -2.21
C TYR A 69 4.91 -10.49 -1.31
N GLY A 70 5.33 -11.45 -0.48
CA GLY A 70 6.48 -11.28 0.42
C GLY A 70 7.80 -11.09 -0.33
N ILE A 71 8.01 -11.85 -1.42
CA ILE A 71 9.20 -11.71 -2.28
C ILE A 71 9.25 -10.30 -2.89
N ILE A 72 8.14 -9.83 -3.45
CA ILE A 72 8.05 -8.51 -4.09
C ILE A 72 8.29 -7.38 -3.09
N ILE A 73 7.70 -7.48 -1.90
CA ILE A 73 7.94 -6.51 -0.82
C ILE A 73 9.42 -6.51 -0.43
N GLY A 74 10.02 -7.68 -0.24
CA GLY A 74 11.46 -7.80 0.08
C GLY A 74 12.36 -7.18 -0.99
N LEU A 75 12.09 -7.48 -2.27
CA LEU A 75 12.81 -6.88 -3.39
C LEU A 75 12.58 -5.37 -3.48
N GLY A 76 11.35 -4.90 -3.21
CA GLY A 76 11.01 -3.48 -3.13
C GLY A 76 11.77 -2.75 -2.04
N MET A 77 11.93 -3.37 -0.87
CA MET A 77 12.72 -2.83 0.23
C MET A 77 14.20 -2.74 -0.15
N LEU A 78 14.78 -3.79 -0.77
CA LEU A 78 16.18 -3.78 -1.22
C LEU A 78 16.42 -2.73 -2.31
N ALA A 79 15.54 -2.63 -3.31
CA ALA A 79 15.62 -1.62 -4.36
C ALA A 79 15.47 -0.19 -3.80
N GLY A 80 14.52 0.02 -2.90
CA GLY A 80 14.30 1.29 -2.21
C GLY A 80 15.52 1.69 -1.39
N MET A 81 16.11 0.73 -0.66
CA MET A 81 17.33 0.96 0.10
C MET A 81 18.50 1.33 -0.80
N ALA A 82 18.70 0.62 -1.91
CA ALA A 82 19.76 0.91 -2.87
C ALA A 82 19.65 2.34 -3.42
N ILE A 83 18.43 2.78 -3.75
CA ILE A 83 18.20 4.16 -4.23
C ILE A 83 18.45 5.20 -3.13
N ALA A 84 17.96 4.95 -1.90
CA ALA A 84 18.18 5.85 -0.77
C ALA A 84 19.67 6.00 -0.43
N CYS A 85 20.41 4.88 -0.34
CA CYS A 85 21.85 4.87 -0.11
C CYS A 85 22.64 5.55 -1.25
N SER A 86 22.23 5.33 -2.51
CA SER A 86 22.84 5.98 -3.68
C SER A 86 22.66 7.51 -3.62
N ASP A 87 21.47 7.98 -3.24
CA ASP A 87 21.23 9.41 -3.09
C ASP A 87 21.98 10.01 -1.88
N ALA A 88 22.03 9.27 -0.77
CA ALA A 88 22.81 9.63 0.42
C ALA A 88 24.30 9.83 0.06
N LYS A 89 24.89 8.83 -0.61
CA LYS A 89 26.30 8.90 -1.09
C LYS A 89 26.53 10.09 -2.02
N ARG A 90 25.60 10.34 -2.97
CA ARG A 90 25.67 11.51 -3.87
C ARG A 90 25.68 12.84 -3.11
N ARG A 91 25.04 12.90 -1.94
CA ARG A 91 24.95 14.08 -1.08
C ARG A 91 26.07 14.17 -0.05
N GLY A 92 27.05 13.26 -0.08
CA GLY A 92 28.14 13.20 0.89
C GLY A 92 27.71 12.70 2.27
N GLN A 93 26.55 12.02 2.36
CA GLN A 93 26.09 11.39 3.59
C GLN A 93 26.57 9.93 3.66
N ASP A 94 26.72 9.42 4.86
CA ASP A 94 27.10 8.04 5.10
C ASP A 94 25.91 7.09 4.77
N PRO A 95 26.04 6.19 3.78
CA PRO A 95 24.97 5.22 3.45
C PRO A 95 24.67 4.25 4.57
N ASP A 96 25.61 3.94 5.46
CA ASP A 96 25.42 2.98 6.56
C ASP A 96 24.37 3.50 7.56
N LEU A 97 24.23 4.83 7.70
CA LEU A 97 23.14 5.41 8.49
C LEU A 97 21.74 5.04 7.96
N TYR A 98 21.59 4.86 6.65
CA TYR A 98 20.33 4.46 6.03
C TYR A 98 20.06 2.98 6.21
N LEU A 99 21.10 2.14 6.20
CA LEU A 99 20.99 0.71 6.50
C LEU A 99 20.63 0.49 7.96
N ASP A 100 21.32 1.17 8.89
CA ASP A 100 20.99 1.18 10.31
C ASP A 100 19.53 1.59 10.54
N PHE A 101 19.12 2.72 9.97
CA PHE A 101 17.76 3.22 10.09
C PHE A 101 16.73 2.22 9.56
N ALA A 102 16.98 1.59 8.41
CA ALA A 102 16.03 0.64 7.83
C ALA A 102 15.82 -0.56 8.75
N LEU A 103 16.86 -1.07 9.39
CA LEU A 103 16.73 -2.16 10.34
C LEU A 103 15.79 -1.77 11.50
N TYR A 104 16.00 -0.61 12.11
CA TYR A 104 15.14 -0.11 13.17
C TYR A 104 13.73 0.19 12.66
N ALA A 105 13.61 0.82 11.47
CA ALA A 105 12.32 1.17 10.89
C ALA A 105 11.47 -0.07 10.61
N ILE A 106 12.04 -1.15 10.09
CA ILE A 106 11.33 -2.41 9.85
C ILE A 106 10.79 -2.98 11.16
N ILE A 107 11.66 -3.12 12.17
CA ILE A 107 11.30 -3.71 13.47
C ILE A 107 10.18 -2.89 14.11
N PHE A 108 10.38 -1.59 14.28
CA PHE A 108 9.41 -0.74 14.97
C PHE A 108 8.13 -0.51 14.16
N SER A 109 8.20 -0.51 12.81
CA SER A 109 6.99 -0.44 11.98
C SER A 109 6.13 -1.69 12.12
N ILE A 110 6.72 -2.89 12.22
CA ILE A 110 5.96 -4.12 12.45
C ILE A 110 5.30 -4.07 13.84
N ILE A 111 6.05 -3.67 14.87
CA ILE A 111 5.53 -3.52 16.23
C ILE A 111 4.38 -2.49 16.26
N GLY A 112 4.57 -1.33 15.63
CA GLY A 112 3.57 -0.28 15.56
C GLY A 112 2.33 -0.68 14.78
N ALA A 113 2.49 -1.39 13.65
CA ALA A 113 1.38 -1.92 12.87
C ALA A 113 0.55 -2.92 13.68
N ARG A 114 1.21 -3.78 14.45
CA ARG A 114 0.55 -4.74 15.34
C ARG A 114 -0.14 -4.06 16.52
N ALA A 115 0.55 -3.17 17.20
CA ALA A 115 0.01 -2.43 18.33
C ALA A 115 -1.25 -1.63 17.93
N TYR A 116 -1.19 -0.92 16.79
CA TYR A 116 -2.34 -0.19 16.26
C TYR A 116 -3.53 -1.12 15.99
N TYR A 117 -3.28 -2.25 15.31
CA TYR A 117 -4.34 -3.21 15.01
C TYR A 117 -4.99 -3.75 16.31
N VAL A 118 -4.17 -4.18 17.28
CA VAL A 118 -4.65 -4.73 18.56
C VAL A 118 -5.47 -3.70 19.36
N ILE A 119 -5.04 -2.42 19.36
CA ILE A 119 -5.78 -1.35 20.06
C ILE A 119 -7.19 -1.18 19.47
N PHE A 120 -7.34 -1.24 18.15
CA PHE A 120 -8.64 -1.05 17.49
C PHE A 120 -9.49 -2.33 17.38
N ASP A 121 -8.91 -3.50 17.60
CA ASP A 121 -9.60 -4.80 17.64
C ASP A 121 -9.39 -5.50 19.00
N TRP A 122 -9.38 -4.72 20.09
CA TRP A 122 -9.06 -5.20 21.43
C TRP A 122 -9.93 -6.36 21.88
N ASP A 123 -11.22 -6.35 21.53
CA ASP A 123 -12.17 -7.41 21.88
C ASP A 123 -11.77 -8.79 21.38
N SER A 124 -11.00 -8.87 20.31
CA SER A 124 -10.48 -10.13 19.77
C SER A 124 -9.27 -10.66 20.53
N TYR A 125 -8.61 -9.85 21.34
CA TYR A 125 -7.35 -10.20 22.03
C TYR A 125 -7.45 -10.26 23.55
N LYS A 126 -8.44 -9.59 24.16
CA LYS A 126 -8.59 -9.49 25.64
C LYS A 126 -8.63 -10.83 26.36
N ASP A 127 -9.22 -11.87 25.73
CA ASP A 127 -9.37 -13.20 26.32
C ASP A 127 -8.14 -14.10 26.12
N ASN A 128 -7.23 -13.73 25.19
CA ASN A 128 -5.98 -14.46 24.94
C ASN A 128 -4.88 -13.53 24.42
N LEU A 129 -4.15 -12.91 25.34
CA LEU A 129 -3.09 -11.94 25.03
C LEU A 129 -1.91 -12.54 24.26
N LEU A 130 -1.70 -13.86 24.30
CA LEU A 130 -0.64 -14.50 23.51
C LEU A 130 -0.88 -14.41 22.01
N GLN A 131 -2.13 -14.27 21.58
CA GLN A 131 -2.45 -14.05 20.15
C GLN A 131 -1.91 -12.72 19.61
N ILE A 132 -1.59 -11.75 20.48
CA ILE A 132 -0.94 -10.50 20.08
C ILE A 132 0.39 -10.76 19.34
N PHE A 133 1.12 -11.79 19.73
CA PHE A 133 2.41 -12.17 19.12
C PHE A 133 2.27 -13.05 17.88
N ASN A 134 1.08 -13.53 17.56
CA ASN A 134 0.83 -14.35 16.36
C ASN A 134 0.66 -13.47 15.11
N LEU A 135 1.79 -13.05 14.53
CA LEU A 135 1.80 -12.24 13.30
C LEU A 135 1.39 -13.05 12.06
N ARG A 136 1.47 -14.40 12.11
CA ARG A 136 1.10 -15.26 10.98
C ARG A 136 -0.41 -15.26 10.70
N ALA A 137 -1.21 -14.99 11.72
CA ALA A 137 -2.66 -14.88 11.58
C ALA A 137 -3.11 -13.54 10.95
N GLY A 138 -2.17 -12.69 10.51
CA GLY A 138 -2.48 -11.35 10.00
C GLY A 138 -2.67 -10.33 11.13
N GLY A 139 -3.44 -9.27 10.87
CA GLY A 139 -3.73 -8.23 11.87
C GLY A 139 -2.58 -7.23 12.03
N LEU A 140 -2.16 -6.64 10.91
CA LEU A 140 -1.20 -5.53 10.84
C LEU A 140 -1.87 -4.32 10.18
N ALA A 141 -1.96 -3.21 10.90
CA ALA A 141 -2.54 -1.97 10.38
C ALA A 141 -1.45 -1.07 9.79
N ILE A 142 -1.59 -0.73 8.51
CA ILE A 142 -0.61 0.08 7.77
C ILE A 142 -0.37 1.44 8.43
N TYR A 143 -1.40 2.08 8.99
CA TYR A 143 -1.27 3.37 9.66
C TYR A 143 -0.35 3.30 10.89
N GLY A 144 -0.46 2.22 11.68
CA GLY A 144 0.44 2.00 12.81
C GLY A 144 1.89 1.84 12.39
N GLY A 145 2.14 1.14 11.28
CA GLY A 145 3.47 0.99 10.70
C GLY A 145 4.06 2.31 10.21
N VAL A 146 3.27 3.14 9.52
CA VAL A 146 3.70 4.46 9.02
C VAL A 146 4.02 5.41 10.18
N ILE A 147 3.16 5.48 11.20
CA ILE A 147 3.38 6.32 12.39
C ILE A 147 4.65 5.88 13.11
N ALA A 148 4.82 4.58 13.36
CA ALA A 148 6.01 4.06 14.03
C ALA A 148 7.29 4.28 13.22
N GLY A 149 7.24 4.11 11.89
CA GLY A 149 8.36 4.41 10.99
C GLY A 149 8.77 5.90 11.03
N ALA A 150 7.80 6.80 11.00
CA ALA A 150 8.06 8.25 11.11
C ALA A 150 8.64 8.64 12.48
N LEU A 151 8.12 8.06 13.58
CA LEU A 151 8.65 8.24 14.92
C LEU A 151 10.08 7.69 15.02
N THR A 152 10.32 6.52 14.45
CA THR A 152 11.67 5.92 14.41
C THR A 152 12.64 6.84 13.69
N LEU A 153 12.26 7.41 12.52
CA LEU A 153 13.10 8.37 11.81
C LEU A 153 13.40 9.60 12.67
N MET A 154 12.39 10.14 13.36
CA MET A 154 12.55 11.32 14.22
C MET A 154 13.50 11.03 15.38
N ILE A 155 13.35 9.91 16.06
CA ILE A 155 14.21 9.50 17.20
C ILE A 155 15.62 9.21 16.70
N PHE A 156 15.75 8.42 15.63
CA PHE A 156 17.03 8.04 15.04
C PHE A 156 17.87 9.26 14.65
N THR A 157 17.27 10.22 13.94
CA THR A 157 17.96 11.42 13.51
C THR A 157 18.40 12.30 14.68
N ARG A 158 17.61 12.35 15.76
CA ARG A 158 17.99 13.04 16.99
C ARG A 158 19.17 12.37 17.70
N ILE A 159 19.16 11.04 17.83
CA ILE A 159 20.25 10.27 18.47
C ILE A 159 21.54 10.41 17.67
N LYS A 160 21.48 10.27 16.35
CA LYS A 160 22.64 10.36 15.46
C LYS A 160 23.06 11.82 15.19
N LYS A 161 22.31 12.81 15.69
CA LYS A 161 22.56 14.27 15.51
C LYS A 161 22.62 14.69 14.04
N ILE A 162 21.76 14.14 13.20
CA ILE A 162 21.62 14.45 11.77
C ILE A 162 20.29 15.14 11.51
N SER A 163 20.21 15.90 10.41
CA SER A 163 18.99 16.60 10.02
C SER A 163 17.91 15.59 9.61
N PHE A 164 16.73 15.67 10.26
CA PHE A 164 15.55 14.89 9.90
C PHE A 164 15.18 15.07 8.43
N PHE A 165 15.08 16.32 7.98
CA PHE A 165 14.69 16.62 6.60
C PHE A 165 15.74 16.16 5.59
N SER A 166 17.00 16.23 5.96
CA SER A 166 18.08 15.75 5.10
C SER A 166 17.99 14.24 4.88
N MET A 167 17.74 13.47 5.93
CA MET A 167 17.59 12.02 5.84
C MET A 167 16.28 11.63 5.16
N ALA A 168 15.18 12.33 5.48
CA ALA A 168 13.88 12.09 4.87
C ALA A 168 13.90 12.30 3.34
N ASP A 169 14.64 13.31 2.84
CA ASP A 169 14.74 13.59 1.40
C ASP A 169 15.30 12.42 0.58
N SER A 170 16.28 11.70 1.09
CA SER A 170 16.79 10.49 0.44
C SER A 170 15.91 9.27 0.74
N GLY A 171 15.36 9.20 1.96
CA GLY A 171 14.47 8.12 2.39
C GLY A 171 13.20 8.01 1.57
N VAL A 172 12.58 9.13 1.18
CA VAL A 172 11.34 9.09 0.37
C VAL A 172 11.56 8.60 -1.05
N LEU A 173 12.77 8.70 -1.61
CA LEU A 173 13.11 8.08 -2.89
C LEU A 173 13.07 6.55 -2.77
N GLY A 174 13.55 6.02 -1.66
CA GLY A 174 13.44 4.59 -1.35
C GLY A 174 12.00 4.16 -1.07
N LEU A 175 11.25 4.97 -0.31
CA LEU A 175 9.87 4.69 0.04
C LEU A 175 8.98 4.57 -1.20
N ILE A 176 9.04 5.54 -2.11
CA ILE A 176 8.22 5.50 -3.34
C ILE A 176 8.63 4.34 -4.25
N THR A 177 9.92 3.94 -4.27
CA THR A 177 10.38 2.76 -5.00
C THR A 177 9.76 1.49 -4.43
N GLY A 178 9.74 1.34 -3.10
CA GLY A 178 9.04 0.24 -2.43
C GLY A 178 7.55 0.22 -2.73
N GLN A 179 6.90 1.39 -2.80
CA GLN A 179 5.48 1.50 -3.17
C GLN A 179 5.21 1.07 -4.62
N ILE A 180 6.05 1.46 -5.58
CA ILE A 180 5.94 1.02 -6.99
C ILE A 180 5.94 -0.50 -7.06
N MET A 181 6.92 -1.14 -6.42
CA MET A 181 7.06 -2.59 -6.44
C MET A 181 5.94 -3.27 -5.64
N GLY A 182 5.59 -2.73 -4.47
CA GLY A 182 4.57 -3.31 -3.59
C GLY A 182 3.20 -3.45 -4.26
N ARG A 183 2.84 -2.56 -5.21
CA ARG A 183 1.59 -2.67 -5.97
C ARG A 183 1.51 -3.94 -6.82
N TRP A 184 2.62 -4.45 -7.29
CA TRP A 184 2.65 -5.75 -7.97
C TRP A 184 2.34 -6.91 -7.04
N GLY A 185 2.57 -6.77 -5.74
CA GLY A 185 2.09 -7.72 -4.74
C GLY A 185 0.57 -7.85 -4.73
N ASN A 186 -0.16 -6.71 -4.83
CA ASN A 186 -1.61 -6.72 -4.95
C ASN A 186 -2.10 -7.44 -6.23
N PHE A 187 -1.37 -7.28 -7.33
CA PHE A 187 -1.64 -8.01 -8.57
C PHE A 187 -1.61 -9.54 -8.36
N PHE A 188 -0.54 -10.07 -7.76
CA PHE A 188 -0.41 -11.51 -7.50
C PHE A 188 -1.41 -12.04 -6.47
N ASN A 189 -1.92 -11.18 -5.59
CA ASN A 189 -2.96 -11.54 -4.63
C ASN A 189 -4.38 -11.31 -5.16
N CYS A 190 -4.55 -10.82 -6.39
CA CYS A 190 -5.85 -10.43 -6.95
C CYS A 190 -6.66 -9.53 -6.00
N GLU A 191 -6.01 -8.53 -5.40
CA GLU A 191 -6.60 -7.63 -4.40
C GLU A 191 -6.43 -6.16 -4.77
N ALA A 192 -7.12 -5.26 -4.03
CA ALA A 192 -6.99 -3.81 -4.18
C ALA A 192 -7.28 -3.30 -5.60
N PHE A 193 -8.14 -3.95 -6.34
CA PHE A 193 -8.63 -3.51 -7.66
C PHE A 193 -9.73 -2.45 -7.53
N GLY A 194 -10.11 -1.85 -8.65
CA GLY A 194 -11.19 -0.86 -8.70
C GLY A 194 -12.55 -1.45 -9.13
N GLY A 195 -13.55 -0.58 -9.27
CA GLY A 195 -14.87 -0.91 -9.77
C GLY A 195 -14.87 -1.42 -11.22
N TYR A 196 -16.07 -1.66 -11.77
CA TYR A 196 -16.26 -2.10 -13.14
C TYR A 196 -15.71 -1.09 -14.16
N THR A 197 -15.11 -1.58 -15.24
CA THR A 197 -14.62 -0.74 -16.32
C THR A 197 -14.56 -1.48 -17.65
N GLU A 198 -14.72 -0.74 -18.74
CA GLU A 198 -14.52 -1.21 -20.11
C GLU A 198 -13.35 -0.52 -20.81
N ASN A 199 -12.52 0.22 -20.05
CA ASN A 199 -11.41 0.97 -20.62
C ASN A 199 -10.34 0.04 -21.24
N LEU A 200 -9.37 0.65 -21.94
CA LEU A 200 -8.29 -0.08 -22.63
C LEU A 200 -7.52 -1.05 -21.71
N LEU A 201 -7.37 -0.70 -20.42
CA LEU A 201 -6.64 -1.48 -19.43
C LEU A 201 -7.57 -2.37 -18.58
N ALA A 202 -8.85 -2.56 -18.97
CA ALA A 202 -9.79 -3.41 -18.26
C ALA A 202 -9.20 -4.80 -18.01
N MET A 203 -9.19 -5.19 -16.74
CA MET A 203 -8.61 -6.44 -16.26
C MET A 203 -9.71 -7.38 -15.81
N ARG A 204 -9.80 -8.57 -16.41
CA ARG A 204 -10.67 -9.64 -15.96
C ARG A 204 -9.93 -10.55 -15.00
N ILE A 205 -10.57 -10.88 -13.90
CA ILE A 205 -10.03 -11.77 -12.87
C ILE A 205 -11.05 -12.89 -12.66
N ARG A 206 -10.56 -14.14 -12.59
CA ARG A 206 -11.40 -15.27 -12.20
C ARG A 206 -11.96 -15.04 -10.81
N LYS A 207 -13.29 -15.07 -10.67
CA LYS A 207 -13.99 -14.73 -9.42
C LYS A 207 -13.54 -15.58 -8.23
N SER A 208 -13.18 -16.84 -8.45
CA SER A 208 -12.70 -17.76 -7.40
C SER A 208 -11.35 -17.35 -6.79
N LEU A 209 -10.55 -16.51 -7.46
CA LEU A 209 -9.28 -16.00 -6.97
C LEU A 209 -9.43 -14.73 -6.12
N VAL A 210 -10.61 -14.15 -6.09
CA VAL A 210 -10.89 -12.88 -5.42
C VAL A 210 -11.58 -13.13 -4.10
N ASN A 211 -11.19 -12.37 -3.07
CA ASN A 211 -11.91 -12.38 -1.81
C ASN A 211 -13.37 -11.89 -2.03
N PRO A 212 -14.41 -12.68 -1.71
CA PRO A 212 -15.80 -12.28 -1.92
C PRO A 212 -16.18 -10.95 -1.28
N SER A 213 -15.54 -10.55 -0.17
CA SER A 213 -15.81 -9.28 0.50
C SER A 213 -15.38 -8.04 -0.30
N MET A 214 -14.54 -8.22 -1.33
CA MET A 214 -14.07 -7.14 -2.21
C MET A 214 -14.94 -6.99 -3.45
N ILE A 215 -15.89 -7.89 -3.68
CA ILE A 215 -16.78 -7.85 -4.85
C ILE A 215 -17.98 -6.98 -4.48
N SER A 216 -18.06 -5.80 -5.10
CA SER A 216 -19.20 -4.90 -4.94
C SER A 216 -20.45 -5.44 -5.66
N ALA A 217 -21.63 -4.93 -5.27
CA ALA A 217 -22.87 -5.28 -5.97
C ALA A 217 -22.84 -4.93 -7.47
N GLU A 218 -22.14 -3.86 -7.84
CA GLU A 218 -21.93 -3.48 -9.24
C GLU A 218 -21.10 -4.53 -9.99
N LEU A 219 -20.00 -5.01 -9.40
CA LEU A 219 -19.17 -6.06 -10.00
C LEU A 219 -19.91 -7.37 -10.14
N GLU A 220 -20.80 -7.70 -9.19
CA GLU A 220 -21.65 -8.86 -9.24
C GLU A 220 -22.67 -8.79 -10.39
N GLN A 221 -23.25 -7.60 -10.64
CA GLN A 221 -24.19 -7.38 -11.75
C GLN A 221 -23.53 -7.47 -13.14
N HIS A 222 -22.24 -7.09 -13.24
CA HIS A 222 -21.46 -7.14 -14.48
C HIS A 222 -20.57 -8.39 -14.57
N GLN A 223 -20.92 -9.44 -13.82
CA GLN A 223 -20.21 -10.72 -13.89
C GLN A 223 -20.30 -11.32 -15.28
N ILE A 224 -19.18 -11.82 -15.77
CA ILE A 224 -19.06 -12.48 -17.07
C ILE A 224 -18.85 -13.97 -16.83
N VAL A 225 -19.59 -14.82 -17.54
CA VAL A 225 -19.41 -16.28 -17.44
C VAL A 225 -18.94 -16.77 -18.82
N GLU A 226 -17.74 -17.33 -18.89
CA GLU A 226 -17.16 -17.93 -20.07
C GLU A 226 -16.74 -19.38 -19.74
N ASP A 227 -17.17 -20.34 -20.54
CA ASP A 227 -16.90 -21.78 -20.34
C ASP A 227 -17.23 -22.30 -18.92
N GLY A 228 -18.29 -21.76 -18.32
CA GLY A 228 -18.71 -22.13 -16.96
C GLY A 228 -17.89 -21.48 -15.83
N ILE A 229 -16.93 -20.64 -16.16
CA ILE A 229 -16.09 -19.90 -15.22
C ILE A 229 -16.58 -18.48 -15.09
N ALA A 230 -16.77 -18.02 -13.85
CA ALA A 230 -17.19 -16.65 -13.56
C ALA A 230 -15.97 -15.72 -13.43
N TYR A 231 -16.07 -14.56 -14.07
CA TYR A 231 -15.07 -13.49 -14.04
C TYR A 231 -15.69 -12.18 -13.60
N ILE A 232 -14.88 -11.33 -12.95
CA ILE A 232 -15.17 -9.92 -12.73
C ILE A 232 -14.24 -9.06 -13.59
N GLN A 233 -14.73 -7.94 -14.13
CA GLN A 233 -13.96 -7.02 -14.94
C GLN A 233 -13.78 -5.70 -14.18
N VAL A 234 -12.52 -5.27 -13.97
CA VAL A 234 -12.17 -4.26 -12.97
C VAL A 234 -11.10 -3.28 -13.48
N HIS A 235 -11.00 -2.12 -12.83
CA HIS A 235 -9.85 -1.23 -12.97
C HIS A 235 -8.59 -1.85 -12.35
N PRO A 236 -7.46 -1.98 -13.07
CA PRO A 236 -6.18 -2.47 -12.54
C PRO A 236 -5.48 -1.36 -11.74
N THR A 237 -6.00 -1.02 -10.57
CA THR A 237 -5.50 0.08 -9.74
C THR A 237 -4.05 -0.10 -9.30
N PHE A 238 -3.58 -1.36 -9.17
CA PHE A 238 -2.17 -1.67 -8.93
C PHE A 238 -1.27 -1.08 -10.02
N LEU A 239 -1.69 -1.20 -11.29
CA LEU A 239 -0.94 -0.69 -12.44
C LEU A 239 -0.97 0.84 -12.47
N TYR A 240 -2.15 1.43 -12.26
CA TYR A 240 -2.31 2.88 -12.22
C TYR A 240 -1.42 3.51 -11.16
N GLU A 241 -1.42 2.95 -9.94
CA GLU A 241 -0.63 3.48 -8.83
C GLU A 241 0.87 3.24 -9.03
N SER A 242 1.25 2.08 -9.58
CA SER A 242 2.65 1.78 -9.90
C SER A 242 3.21 2.73 -10.95
N VAL A 243 2.48 2.96 -12.06
CA VAL A 243 2.90 3.88 -13.14
C VAL A 243 2.92 5.33 -12.66
N TRP A 244 1.91 5.75 -11.89
CA TRP A 244 1.88 7.09 -11.31
C TRP A 244 3.08 7.34 -10.40
N ASN A 245 3.34 6.43 -9.47
CA ASN A 245 4.46 6.54 -8.53
C ASN A 245 5.81 6.48 -9.25
N LEU A 246 5.92 5.69 -10.34
CA LEU A 246 7.10 5.69 -11.20
C LEU A 246 7.33 7.06 -11.83
N GLY A 247 6.27 7.70 -12.34
CA GLY A 247 6.35 9.07 -12.87
C GLY A 247 6.83 10.08 -11.80
N VAL A 248 6.28 9.98 -10.58
CA VAL A 248 6.72 10.81 -9.46
C VAL A 248 8.18 10.54 -9.10
N LEU A 249 8.61 9.27 -9.02
CA LEU A 249 10.00 8.91 -8.76
C LEU A 249 10.95 9.47 -9.81
N LEU A 250 10.63 9.31 -11.10
CA LEU A 250 11.46 9.84 -12.21
C LEU A 250 11.57 11.35 -12.13
N PHE A 251 10.47 12.05 -11.86
CA PHE A 251 10.49 13.49 -11.62
C PHE A 251 11.40 13.85 -10.42
N MET A 252 11.26 13.15 -9.30
CA MET A 252 12.09 13.38 -8.12
C MET A 252 13.58 13.13 -8.42
N LEU A 253 13.92 12.06 -9.12
CA LEU A 253 15.31 11.76 -9.51
C LEU A 253 15.90 12.80 -10.45
N TRP A 254 15.10 13.37 -11.35
CA TRP A 254 15.52 14.48 -12.18
C TRP A 254 15.68 15.77 -11.36
N TYR A 255 14.70 16.08 -10.50
CA TYR A 255 14.65 17.32 -9.75
C TYR A 255 15.68 17.40 -8.62
N ARG A 256 16.08 16.25 -8.02
CA ARG A 256 16.96 16.19 -6.82
C ARG A 256 18.28 16.98 -6.96
N LYS A 257 18.78 17.16 -8.18
CA LYS A 257 19.97 17.98 -8.46
C LYS A 257 19.70 19.49 -8.37
N LYS A 258 18.44 19.91 -8.47
CA LYS A 258 17.97 21.30 -8.45
C LYS A 258 17.36 21.71 -7.11
N LYS A 259 17.37 20.79 -6.14
CA LYS A 259 16.82 21.00 -4.79
C LYS A 259 17.37 22.28 -4.15
N LYS A 260 16.49 23.09 -3.55
CA LYS A 260 16.80 24.43 -3.01
C LYS A 260 16.86 24.49 -1.48
N PHE A 261 16.19 23.56 -0.78
CA PHE A 261 16.17 23.51 0.68
C PHE A 261 16.04 22.06 1.19
N GLU A 262 16.40 21.82 2.44
CA GLU A 262 16.23 20.51 3.07
C GLU A 262 14.73 20.20 3.31
N GLY A 263 14.33 18.97 3.02
CA GLY A 263 12.93 18.53 3.08
C GLY A 263 12.15 18.77 1.78
N GLU A 264 12.74 19.39 0.75
CA GLU A 264 12.03 19.66 -0.48
C GLU A 264 11.58 18.38 -1.20
N MET A 265 12.42 17.34 -1.20
CA MET A 265 12.07 16.06 -1.80
C MET A 265 10.95 15.36 -1.03
N LEU A 266 10.93 15.48 0.30
CA LEU A 266 9.85 14.98 1.15
C LEU A 266 8.51 15.65 0.79
N TRP A 267 8.50 16.96 0.61
CA TRP A 267 7.28 17.70 0.25
C TRP A 267 6.82 17.40 -1.19
N ILE A 268 7.76 17.23 -2.13
CA ILE A 268 7.45 16.81 -3.50
C ILE A 268 6.84 15.40 -3.50
N TYR A 269 7.38 14.48 -2.69
CA TYR A 269 6.81 13.15 -2.51
C TYR A 269 5.38 13.23 -1.98
N PHE A 270 5.13 13.99 -0.90
CA PHE A 270 3.77 14.13 -0.36
C PHE A 270 2.80 14.75 -1.36
N LEU A 271 3.25 15.72 -2.14
CA LEU A 271 2.43 16.31 -3.21
C LEU A 271 2.13 15.29 -4.31
N GLY A 272 3.16 14.66 -4.88
CA GLY A 272 3.03 13.75 -6.02
C GLY A 272 2.27 12.47 -5.67
N TYR A 273 2.66 11.79 -4.57
CA TYR A 273 1.98 10.60 -4.08
C TYR A 273 0.53 10.91 -3.67
N GLY A 274 0.33 12.01 -2.93
CA GLY A 274 -1.00 12.41 -2.50
C GLY A 274 -1.95 12.69 -3.66
N LEU A 275 -1.50 13.38 -4.72
CA LEU A 275 -2.29 13.62 -5.93
C LEU A 275 -2.73 12.31 -6.58
N GLY A 276 -1.81 11.34 -6.75
CA GLY A 276 -2.15 10.01 -7.26
C GLY A 276 -3.17 9.31 -6.40
N ARG A 277 -2.97 9.36 -5.08
CA ARG A 277 -3.84 8.68 -4.12
C ARG A 277 -5.26 9.25 -4.08
N VAL A 278 -5.43 10.57 -4.25
CA VAL A 278 -6.75 11.23 -4.26
C VAL A 278 -7.66 10.65 -5.35
N TRP A 279 -7.17 10.46 -6.59
CA TRP A 279 -8.01 9.97 -7.66
C TRP A 279 -8.05 8.44 -7.75
N ILE A 280 -6.92 7.73 -7.49
CA ILE A 280 -6.89 6.27 -7.59
C ILE A 280 -7.71 5.62 -6.47
N GLU A 281 -7.67 6.19 -5.25
CA GLU A 281 -8.50 5.70 -4.15
C GLU A 281 -9.99 5.77 -4.47
N GLY A 282 -10.43 6.80 -5.20
CA GLY A 282 -11.81 6.92 -5.64
C GLY A 282 -12.30 5.79 -6.57
N LEU A 283 -11.39 5.05 -7.21
CA LEU A 283 -11.70 3.91 -8.06
C LEU A 283 -11.79 2.58 -7.29
N ARG A 284 -11.23 2.48 -6.08
CA ARG A 284 -11.10 1.22 -5.35
C ARG A 284 -12.43 0.77 -4.75
N THR A 285 -12.62 -0.54 -4.65
CA THR A 285 -13.81 -1.15 -4.03
C THR A 285 -13.65 -1.46 -2.55
N ASP A 286 -12.41 -1.50 -2.05
CA ASP A 286 -12.06 -1.85 -0.66
C ASP A 286 -11.78 -0.62 0.23
N GLN A 287 -12.42 0.50 -0.08
CA GLN A 287 -12.25 1.76 0.64
C GLN A 287 -12.80 1.72 2.07
N LEU A 288 -12.06 2.29 3.03
CA LEU A 288 -12.59 2.62 4.34
C LEU A 288 -13.35 3.95 4.25
N LEU A 289 -14.67 3.89 4.20
CA LEU A 289 -15.52 5.07 4.08
C LEU A 289 -15.79 5.73 5.44
N ILE A 290 -15.84 7.06 5.44
CA ILE A 290 -16.31 7.84 6.60
C ILE A 290 -17.82 7.73 6.67
N PRO A 291 -18.40 7.28 7.80
CA PRO A 291 -19.85 7.16 7.94
C PRO A 291 -20.58 8.46 7.58
N GLY A 292 -21.60 8.36 6.73
CA GLY A 292 -22.45 9.48 6.34
C GLY A 292 -21.91 10.43 5.27
N THR A 293 -20.65 10.26 4.79
CA THR A 293 -20.06 11.18 3.80
C THR A 293 -19.82 10.55 2.43
N GLY A 294 -19.71 9.21 2.37
CA GLY A 294 -19.31 8.49 1.15
C GLY A 294 -17.85 8.72 0.73
N LEU A 295 -17.04 9.44 1.51
CA LEU A 295 -15.64 9.73 1.22
C LEU A 295 -14.72 8.72 1.91
N ALA A 296 -13.67 8.29 1.21
CA ALA A 296 -12.66 7.42 1.80
C ALA A 296 -11.73 8.19 2.73
N VAL A 297 -11.41 7.61 3.90
CA VAL A 297 -10.49 8.19 4.89
C VAL A 297 -9.13 8.50 4.25
N SER A 298 -8.60 7.54 3.47
CA SER A 298 -7.32 7.69 2.77
C SER A 298 -7.35 8.78 1.69
N GLN A 299 -8.48 8.98 1.02
CA GLN A 299 -8.67 10.04 0.03
C GLN A 299 -8.63 11.43 0.68
N MET A 300 -9.36 11.59 1.80
CA MET A 300 -9.34 12.85 2.55
C MET A 300 -7.96 13.17 3.14
N LEU A 301 -7.31 12.17 3.75
CA LEU A 301 -5.96 12.33 4.28
C LEU A 301 -4.98 12.75 3.17
N SER A 302 -5.10 12.15 2.00
CA SER A 302 -4.26 12.48 0.84
C SER A 302 -4.52 13.89 0.31
N ALA A 303 -5.78 14.34 0.28
CA ALA A 303 -6.13 15.71 -0.10
C ALA A 303 -5.52 16.74 0.87
N VAL A 304 -5.62 16.50 2.18
CA VAL A 304 -4.99 17.36 3.20
C VAL A 304 -3.46 17.37 3.03
N MET A 305 -2.86 16.22 2.79
CA MET A 305 -1.42 16.10 2.56
C MET A 305 -0.97 16.91 1.32
N VAL A 306 -1.74 16.87 0.22
CA VAL A 306 -1.50 17.67 -1.00
C VAL A 306 -1.55 19.16 -0.70
N LEU A 307 -2.58 19.61 0.03
CA LEU A 307 -2.74 21.03 0.38
C LEU A 307 -1.58 21.54 1.26
N ILE A 308 -1.20 20.76 2.27
CA ILE A 308 -0.08 21.10 3.15
C ILE A 308 1.24 21.15 2.34
N ALA A 309 1.53 20.09 1.58
CA ALA A 309 2.76 20.00 0.80
C ALA A 309 2.86 21.11 -0.25
N GLY A 310 1.78 21.39 -0.98
CA GLY A 310 1.70 22.48 -1.94
C GLY A 310 1.94 23.85 -1.29
N SER A 311 1.30 24.08 -0.14
CA SER A 311 1.47 25.34 0.61
C SER A 311 2.90 25.52 1.11
N VAL A 312 3.52 24.48 1.66
CA VAL A 312 4.92 24.55 2.14
C VAL A 312 5.87 24.81 0.99
N LEU A 313 5.74 24.09 -0.13
CA LEU A 313 6.56 24.30 -1.31
C LEU A 313 6.41 25.74 -1.84
N PHE A 314 5.18 26.22 -1.97
CA PHE A 314 4.90 27.58 -2.46
C PHE A 314 5.55 28.65 -1.55
N VAL A 315 5.32 28.58 -0.23
CA VAL A 315 5.85 29.57 0.73
C VAL A 315 7.38 29.55 0.75
N ARG A 316 7.99 28.36 0.79
CA ARG A 316 9.47 28.24 0.79
C ARG A 316 10.09 28.80 -0.48
N HIS A 317 9.55 28.46 -1.66
CA HIS A 317 10.07 28.97 -2.93
C HIS A 317 9.87 30.49 -3.07
N ARG A 318 8.73 31.03 -2.62
CA ARG A 318 8.50 32.47 -2.62
C ARG A 318 9.48 33.22 -1.68
N GLY A 319 9.76 32.63 -0.52
CA GLY A 319 10.74 33.18 0.42
C GLY A 319 12.15 33.24 -0.16
N LEU A 320 12.58 32.17 -0.86
CA LEU A 320 13.89 32.14 -1.52
C LEU A 320 14.01 33.17 -2.66
N ARG A 321 12.95 33.34 -3.47
CA ARG A 321 12.91 34.35 -4.54
C ARG A 321 13.02 35.77 -4.00
N ARG A 322 12.32 36.06 -2.87
CA ARG A 322 12.39 37.40 -2.23
C ARG A 322 13.80 37.72 -1.74
N LYS A 323 14.49 36.78 -1.09
CA LYS A 323 15.86 36.97 -0.64
C LYS A 323 16.82 37.25 -1.80
N ALA A 324 16.74 36.48 -2.89
CA ALA A 324 17.56 36.68 -4.08
C ALA A 324 17.30 38.04 -4.78
N GLY A 325 16.07 38.58 -4.71
CA GLY A 325 15.74 39.89 -5.26
C GLY A 325 16.08 41.08 -4.34
N THR A 326 16.45 40.83 -3.08
CA THR A 326 16.89 41.89 -2.14
C THR A 326 18.43 42.04 -2.13
N GLU A 327 19.13 41.00 -2.62
CA GLU A 327 20.61 40.97 -2.72
C GLU A 327 21.13 41.38 -4.11
N ALA A 328 20.25 41.62 -5.08
CA ALA A 328 20.51 42.14 -6.43
C ALA A 328 20.17 43.63 -6.51
#